data_5953aabc69894e9a0316efe1b416f6b8
#
_entry.id   5953aabc69894e9a0316efe1b416f6b8
#
_cell.length_a   1.000
_cell.length_b   1.000
_cell.length_c   1.000
_cell.angle_alpha   90.00
_cell.angle_beta   90.00
_cell.angle_gamma   90.00
#
_symmetry.space_group_name_H-M   'P 1'
#
loop_
_entity.id
_entity.type
_entity.pdbx_description
1 polymer ?
#
loop_
_entity_poly.entity_id
_entity_poly.type
_entity_poly.pdbx_seq_one_letter_code
_entity_poly.pdbx_strand_id
1 'polypeptide(L)'
;MTTLIIKQNKEPQDVPGVVIPPPGVSEPVIKNTPFFPDVDPKRVREEMRLEQTVSPVRLRRAIKTAIAETNAELGEWRERQLDAGYATLADVPTDRLDGESVRVFHYFNAVCAMTTATLYERFRGVDATAKGDKKADSIDSTIDEMWRDMRWSVA
;
A
#
# COMPACT_ATOMS: atom_id res chain seq x y z
N MET A 1 -13.14 57.42 -12.51
CA MET A 1 -12.47 56.13 -12.73
C MET A 1 -13.05 55.13 -11.73
N THR A 2 -13.80 54.19 -12.20
CA THR A 2 -14.49 53.24 -11.34
C THR A 2 -13.64 51.93 -11.34
N THR A 3 -13.03 51.62 -10.22
CA THR A 3 -12.26 50.35 -10.09
C THR A 3 -13.24 49.24 -9.75
N LEU A 4 -13.48 48.33 -10.66
CA LEU A 4 -14.24 47.12 -10.44
C LEU A 4 -13.40 46.12 -9.60
N ILE A 5 -13.71 46.03 -8.32
CA ILE A 5 -13.18 44.96 -7.47
C ILE A 5 -14.07 43.73 -7.69
N ILE A 6 -13.63 42.80 -8.50
CA ILE A 6 -14.24 41.47 -8.62
C ILE A 6 -13.84 40.69 -7.38
N LYS A 7 -14.71 40.62 -6.38
CA LYS A 7 -14.61 39.62 -5.32
C LYS A 7 -14.94 38.27 -5.93
N GLN A 8 -13.91 37.49 -6.25
CA GLN A 8 -14.11 36.06 -6.50
C GLN A 8 -14.31 35.40 -5.14
N ASN A 9 -15.52 35.34 -4.70
CA ASN A 9 -15.94 34.47 -3.61
C ASN A 9 -16.31 33.13 -4.24
N LYS A 10 -15.33 32.30 -4.48
CA LYS A 10 -15.58 30.94 -4.89
C LYS A 10 -15.48 30.08 -3.63
N GLU A 11 -16.62 29.94 -2.95
CA GLU A 11 -16.76 28.92 -1.92
C GLU A 11 -16.54 27.55 -2.57
N PRO A 12 -15.73 26.66 -1.94
CA PRO A 12 -15.60 25.29 -2.41
C PRO A 12 -16.97 24.62 -2.31
N GLN A 13 -17.53 24.19 -3.42
CA GLN A 13 -18.74 23.38 -3.40
C GLN A 13 -18.41 22.06 -2.71
N ASP A 14 -19.02 21.85 -1.55
CA ASP A 14 -19.02 20.58 -0.85
C ASP A 14 -19.63 19.50 -1.75
N VAL A 15 -18.77 18.69 -2.35
CA VAL A 15 -19.19 17.45 -2.99
C VAL A 15 -19.17 16.39 -1.90
N PRO A 16 -20.31 15.82 -1.48
CA PRO A 16 -20.33 14.83 -0.41
C PRO A 16 -19.49 13.60 -0.80
N GLY A 17 -18.42 13.35 -0.08
CA GLY A 17 -17.61 12.13 -0.20
C GLY A 17 -16.21 12.27 -0.79
N VAL A 18 -15.78 13.44 -1.24
CA VAL A 18 -14.38 13.65 -1.66
C VAL A 18 -13.72 14.64 -0.70
N VAL A 19 -13.12 14.13 0.35
CA VAL A 19 -12.19 14.92 1.18
C VAL A 19 -10.89 15.01 0.39
N ILE A 20 -10.66 16.13 -0.31
CA ILE A 20 -9.35 16.44 -0.88
C ILE A 20 -8.53 17.04 0.27
N PRO A 21 -7.52 16.33 0.78
CA PRO A 21 -6.67 16.89 1.82
C PRO A 21 -5.93 18.11 1.25
N PRO A 22 -5.76 19.19 2.03
CA PRO A 22 -5.00 20.36 1.60
C PRO A 22 -3.55 19.98 1.29
N PRO A 23 -2.89 20.70 0.36
CA PRO A 23 -1.50 20.46 0.00
C PRO A 23 -0.61 20.55 1.25
N GLY A 24 0.10 19.47 1.56
CA GLY A 24 0.97 19.35 2.73
C GLY A 24 0.43 18.51 3.90
N VAL A 25 -0.81 18.01 3.82
CA VAL A 25 -1.34 17.04 4.80
C VAL A 25 -0.86 15.65 4.43
N SER A 26 -0.24 14.96 5.38
CA SER A 26 0.14 13.56 5.24
C SER A 26 -1.10 12.71 4.89
N GLU A 27 -0.97 11.87 3.88
CA GLU A 27 -2.04 10.92 3.52
C GLU A 27 -2.43 10.09 4.76
N PRO A 28 -3.71 9.97 5.11
CA PRO A 28 -4.09 9.26 6.32
C PRO A 28 -3.73 7.78 6.22
N VAL A 29 -3.27 7.21 7.33
CA VAL A 29 -2.96 5.79 7.46
C VAL A 29 -4.17 4.93 7.02
N ILE A 30 -3.90 3.86 6.30
CA ILE A 30 -4.91 2.89 5.90
C ILE A 30 -5.10 1.89 7.03
N LYS A 31 -6.30 1.87 7.59
CA LYS A 31 -6.68 0.91 8.62
C LYS A 31 -6.83 -0.47 8.02
N ASN A 32 -6.22 -1.45 8.68
CA ASN A 32 -6.28 -2.85 8.29
C ASN A 32 -7.25 -3.62 9.19
N THR A 33 -7.41 -4.91 8.90
CA THR A 33 -8.11 -5.83 9.80
C THR A 33 -7.33 -5.97 11.12
N PRO A 34 -7.99 -6.28 12.24
CA PRO A 34 -7.34 -6.21 13.56
C PRO A 34 -6.05 -7.04 13.72
N PHE A 35 -5.92 -8.14 12.98
CA PHE A 35 -4.73 -9.00 13.06
C PHE A 35 -3.51 -8.41 12.36
N PHE A 36 -3.69 -7.77 11.21
CA PHE A 36 -2.60 -7.23 10.41
C PHE A 36 -2.33 -5.74 10.72
N PRO A 37 -1.08 -5.28 10.59
CA PRO A 37 -0.74 -3.89 10.87
C PRO A 37 -1.39 -2.92 9.87
N ASP A 38 -1.69 -1.73 10.35
CA ASP A 38 -2.08 -0.60 9.52
C ASP A 38 -0.95 -0.22 8.55
N VAL A 39 -1.30 0.33 7.40
CA VAL A 39 -0.33 0.71 6.37
C VAL A 39 -0.35 2.22 6.14
N ASP A 40 0.80 2.85 6.31
CA ASP A 40 0.99 4.27 6.02
C ASP A 40 1.38 4.46 4.54
N PRO A 41 0.55 5.14 3.73
CA PRO A 41 0.86 5.42 2.33
C PRO A 41 2.17 6.18 2.13
N LYS A 42 2.52 7.06 3.07
CA LYS A 42 3.78 7.79 3.03
C LYS A 42 4.98 6.84 3.10
N ARG A 43 4.95 5.89 4.05
CA ARG A 43 6.01 4.87 4.18
C ARG A 43 6.11 4.01 2.92
N VAL A 44 4.97 3.61 2.33
CA VAL A 44 4.96 2.87 1.06
C VAL A 44 5.59 3.67 -0.07
N ARG A 45 5.28 4.95 -0.17
CA ARG A 45 5.83 5.85 -1.19
C ARG A 45 7.35 6.01 -1.06
N GLU A 46 7.84 6.16 0.16
CA GLU A 46 9.27 6.28 0.47
C GLU A 46 10.02 4.98 0.15
N GLU A 47 9.51 3.84 0.58
CA GLU A 47 10.11 2.52 0.36
C GLU A 47 10.21 2.16 -1.11
N MET A 48 9.17 2.44 -1.87
CA MET A 48 9.08 2.10 -3.29
C MET A 48 9.74 3.14 -4.20
N ARG A 49 10.25 4.25 -3.66
CA ARG A 49 10.77 5.39 -4.43
C ARG A 49 9.81 5.81 -5.55
N LEU A 50 8.51 5.76 -5.27
CA LEU A 50 7.51 6.23 -6.22
C LEU A 50 7.67 7.73 -6.40
N GLU A 51 7.98 8.13 -7.62
CA GLU A 51 7.97 9.54 -7.99
C GLU A 51 6.58 10.12 -7.73
N GLN A 52 6.50 11.42 -7.54
CA GLN A 52 5.25 12.14 -7.25
C GLN A 52 4.20 12.05 -8.37
N THR A 53 4.50 11.33 -9.45
CA THR A 53 3.62 11.08 -10.59
C THR A 53 2.39 10.21 -10.26
N VAL A 54 2.46 9.43 -9.18
CA VAL A 54 1.32 8.64 -8.72
C VAL A 54 0.47 9.47 -7.76
N SER A 55 -0.76 9.79 -8.16
CA SER A 55 -1.67 10.57 -7.32
C SER A 55 -2.00 9.85 -6.01
N PRO A 56 -2.25 10.58 -4.91
CA PRO A 56 -2.63 9.98 -3.62
C PRO A 56 -3.80 9.00 -3.71
N VAL A 57 -4.81 9.33 -4.51
CA VAL A 57 -5.98 8.46 -4.71
C VAL A 57 -5.62 7.14 -5.38
N ARG A 58 -4.77 7.18 -6.40
CA ARG A 58 -4.31 5.97 -7.11
C ARG A 58 -3.44 5.10 -6.22
N LEU A 59 -2.50 5.70 -5.51
CA LEU A 59 -1.64 4.98 -4.57
C LEU A 59 -2.48 4.32 -3.48
N ARG A 60 -3.39 5.06 -2.84
CA ARG A 60 -4.26 4.53 -1.80
C ARG A 60 -5.09 3.33 -2.28
N ARG A 61 -5.64 3.42 -3.49
CA ARG A 61 -6.39 2.32 -4.11
C ARG A 61 -5.51 1.09 -4.35
N ALA A 62 -4.31 1.28 -4.88
CA ALA A 62 -3.35 0.19 -5.12
C ALA A 62 -2.92 -0.48 -3.81
N ILE A 63 -2.65 0.29 -2.75
CA ILE A 63 -2.32 -0.24 -1.42
C ILE A 63 -3.51 -1.04 -0.85
N LYS A 64 -4.74 -0.55 -0.96
CA LYS A 64 -5.92 -1.29 -0.48
C LYS A 64 -6.11 -2.62 -1.21
N THR A 65 -5.88 -2.65 -2.51
CA THR A 65 -5.87 -3.89 -3.29
C THR A 65 -4.77 -4.83 -2.79
N ALA A 66 -3.55 -4.34 -2.62
CA ALA A 66 -2.43 -5.12 -2.11
C ALA A 66 -2.70 -5.70 -0.71
N ILE A 67 -3.28 -4.90 0.20
CA ILE A 67 -3.68 -5.38 1.53
C ILE A 67 -4.71 -6.51 1.41
N ALA A 68 -5.74 -6.34 0.58
CA ALA A 68 -6.78 -7.35 0.41
C ALA A 68 -6.24 -8.69 -0.12
N GLU A 69 -5.39 -8.64 -1.13
CA GLU A 69 -4.74 -9.81 -1.72
C GLU A 69 -3.79 -10.50 -0.69
N THR A 70 -2.94 -9.72 -0.03
CA THR A 70 -2.02 -10.23 0.99
C THR A 70 -2.79 -10.88 2.16
N ASN A 71 -3.85 -10.25 2.63
CA ASN A 71 -4.66 -10.77 3.72
C ASN A 71 -5.41 -12.07 3.31
N ALA A 72 -5.87 -12.14 2.07
CA ALA A 72 -6.52 -13.34 1.54
C ALA A 72 -5.55 -14.52 1.47
N GLU A 73 -4.35 -14.31 0.97
CA GLU A 73 -3.30 -15.33 0.91
C GLU A 73 -2.89 -15.85 2.29
N LEU A 74 -2.84 -14.97 3.29
CA LEU A 74 -2.48 -15.31 4.66
C LEU A 74 -3.69 -15.75 5.51
N GLY A 75 -4.88 -15.88 4.94
CA GLY A 75 -6.11 -16.13 5.68
C GLY A 75 -6.06 -17.39 6.54
N GLU A 76 -5.70 -18.53 5.98
CA GLU A 76 -5.62 -19.80 6.72
C GLU A 76 -4.53 -19.78 7.79
N TRP A 77 -3.40 -19.16 7.48
CA TRP A 77 -2.32 -19.01 8.46
C TRP A 77 -2.75 -18.11 9.62
N ARG A 78 -3.42 -16.99 9.34
CA ARG A 78 -3.98 -16.09 10.35
C ARG A 78 -4.92 -16.83 11.30
N GLU A 79 -5.84 -17.64 10.77
CA GLU A 79 -6.77 -18.41 11.60
C GLU A 79 -6.01 -19.33 12.57
N ARG A 80 -4.98 -20.04 12.10
CA ARG A 80 -4.14 -20.87 12.97
C ARG A 80 -3.45 -20.06 14.07
N GLN A 81 -3.01 -18.82 13.79
CA GLN A 81 -2.37 -17.98 14.80
C GLN A 81 -3.39 -17.45 15.82
N LEU A 82 -4.57 -17.09 15.37
CA LEU A 82 -5.67 -16.69 16.28
C LEU A 82 -6.08 -17.86 17.21
N ASP A 83 -6.19 -19.06 16.68
CA ASP A 83 -6.46 -20.28 17.47
C ASP A 83 -5.36 -20.58 18.48
N ALA A 84 -4.11 -20.26 18.14
CA ALA A 84 -2.97 -20.36 19.05
C ALA A 84 -2.93 -19.26 20.13
N GLY A 85 -3.83 -18.28 20.06
CA GLY A 85 -3.98 -17.21 21.05
C GLY A 85 -3.26 -15.90 20.73
N TYR A 86 -2.72 -15.74 19.52
CA TYR A 86 -2.07 -14.49 19.10
C TYR A 86 -3.09 -13.55 18.48
N ALA A 87 -3.30 -12.38 19.11
CA ALA A 87 -4.30 -11.42 18.66
C ALA A 87 -3.88 -10.62 17.45
N THR A 88 -2.57 -10.39 17.26
CA THR A 88 -2.01 -9.61 16.16
C THR A 88 -0.77 -10.27 15.55
N LEU A 89 -0.44 -9.89 14.34
CA LEU A 89 0.77 -10.36 13.67
C LEU A 89 2.05 -10.04 14.47
N ALA A 90 2.06 -8.90 15.16
CA ALA A 90 3.19 -8.48 15.98
C ALA A 90 3.38 -9.37 17.23
N ASP A 91 2.31 -10.03 17.71
CA ASP A 91 2.34 -10.90 18.87
C ASP A 91 2.86 -12.32 18.53
N VAL A 92 2.82 -12.70 17.25
CA VAL A 92 3.31 -14.01 16.82
C VAL A 92 4.83 -14.08 17.01
N PRO A 93 5.34 -15.10 17.75
CA PRO A 93 6.76 -15.23 18.05
C PRO A 93 7.63 -15.26 16.78
N THR A 94 8.64 -14.40 16.76
CA THR A 94 9.67 -14.34 15.72
C THR A 94 10.82 -13.47 16.20
N ASP A 95 11.92 -13.47 15.46
CA ASP A 95 13.01 -12.54 15.70
C ASP A 95 12.58 -11.09 15.49
N ARG A 96 13.32 -10.17 16.10
CA ARG A 96 13.15 -8.73 15.89
C ARG A 96 14.40 -8.15 15.28
N LEU A 97 14.21 -7.31 14.26
CA LEU A 97 15.26 -6.55 13.61
C LEU A 97 14.94 -5.06 13.82
N ASP A 98 15.90 -4.34 14.38
CA ASP A 98 15.73 -2.91 14.69
C ASP A 98 14.44 -2.61 15.47
N GLY A 99 14.08 -3.51 16.40
CA GLY A 99 12.87 -3.42 17.22
C GLY A 99 11.55 -3.80 16.52
N GLU A 100 11.56 -4.06 15.21
CA GLU A 100 10.40 -4.50 14.44
C GLU A 100 10.35 -6.03 14.35
N SER A 101 9.15 -6.59 14.47
CA SER A 101 8.90 -8.01 14.22
C SER A 101 9.24 -8.34 12.76
N VAL A 102 10.03 -9.39 12.53
CA VAL A 102 10.37 -9.86 11.17
C VAL A 102 9.12 -10.21 10.37
N ARG A 103 8.06 -10.71 11.00
CA ARG A 103 6.78 -10.99 10.33
C ARG A 103 6.06 -9.73 9.87
N VAL A 104 6.06 -8.69 10.70
CA VAL A 104 5.49 -7.37 10.35
C VAL A 104 6.29 -6.74 9.20
N PHE A 105 7.62 -6.83 9.25
CA PHE A 105 8.50 -6.37 8.18
C PHE A 105 8.20 -7.08 6.85
N HIS A 106 8.10 -8.41 6.84
CA HIS A 106 7.77 -9.17 5.63
C HIS A 106 6.36 -8.87 5.11
N TYR A 107 5.38 -8.71 6.00
CA TYR A 107 4.04 -8.30 5.61
C TYR A 107 4.04 -6.96 4.88
N PHE A 108 4.72 -5.97 5.43
CA PHE A 108 4.83 -4.66 4.81
C PHE A 108 5.52 -4.71 3.44
N ASN A 109 6.60 -5.48 3.33
CA ASN A 109 7.29 -5.69 2.05
C ASN A 109 6.40 -6.35 1.00
N ALA A 110 5.59 -7.34 1.39
CA ALA A 110 4.62 -7.98 0.51
C ALA A 110 3.57 -6.99 0.00
N VAL A 111 3.04 -6.15 0.89
CA VAL A 111 2.10 -5.09 0.50
C VAL A 111 2.75 -4.10 -0.47
N CYS A 112 4.00 -3.69 -0.22
CA CYS A 112 4.74 -2.80 -1.13
C CYS A 112 4.94 -3.43 -2.51
N ALA A 113 5.38 -4.70 -2.56
CA ALA A 113 5.60 -5.41 -3.83
C ALA A 113 4.30 -5.55 -4.63
N MET A 114 3.21 -5.95 -3.99
CA MET A 114 1.91 -6.07 -4.62
C MET A 114 1.34 -4.71 -5.07
N THR A 115 1.57 -3.65 -4.31
CA THR A 115 1.21 -2.28 -4.70
C THR A 115 1.94 -1.88 -5.98
N THR A 116 3.24 -2.16 -6.06
CA THR A 116 4.05 -1.89 -7.25
C THR A 116 3.52 -2.66 -8.46
N ALA A 117 3.27 -3.95 -8.32
CA ALA A 117 2.70 -4.78 -9.38
C ALA A 117 1.37 -4.21 -9.89
N THR A 118 0.45 -3.89 -8.98
CA THR A 118 -0.87 -3.30 -9.32
C THR A 118 -0.73 -1.98 -10.07
N LEU A 119 0.21 -1.12 -9.68
CA LEU A 119 0.45 0.14 -10.37
C LEU A 119 1.02 -0.08 -11.76
N TYR A 120 1.98 -0.99 -11.92
CA TYR A 120 2.59 -1.29 -13.22
C TYR A 120 1.62 -1.95 -14.20
N GLU A 121 0.82 -2.90 -13.77
CA GLU A 121 -0.20 -3.54 -14.63
C GLU A 121 -1.18 -2.51 -15.21
N ARG A 122 -1.58 -1.54 -14.41
CA ARG A 122 -2.49 -0.47 -14.84
C ARG A 122 -1.83 0.54 -15.78
N PHE A 123 -0.52 0.76 -15.66
CA PHE A 123 0.23 1.61 -16.58
C PHE A 123 0.62 0.89 -17.88
N ARG A 124 0.69 -0.45 -17.87
CA ARG A 124 0.99 -1.28 -19.05
C ARG A 124 0.03 -1.06 -20.20
N GLY A 125 -1.23 -0.73 -19.91
CA GLY A 125 -2.25 -0.42 -20.94
C GLY A 125 -2.06 0.94 -21.63
N VAL A 126 -1.13 1.77 -21.15
CA VAL A 126 -0.88 3.13 -21.68
C VAL A 126 0.46 3.19 -22.42
N ASP A 127 1.47 2.41 -22.02
CA ASP A 127 2.81 2.37 -22.61
C ASP A 127 3.16 0.93 -23.05
N ALA A 128 2.65 0.51 -24.21
CA ALA A 128 3.01 -0.76 -24.86
C ALA A 128 4.41 -0.70 -25.48
N THR A 129 5.45 -0.40 -24.68
CA THR A 129 6.84 -0.46 -25.12
C THR A 129 7.55 -1.67 -24.50
N ALA A 130 8.44 -2.31 -25.30
CA ALA A 130 9.23 -3.50 -24.92
C ALA A 130 10.03 -3.35 -23.59
N LYS A 131 10.23 -2.14 -23.10
CA LYS A 131 10.80 -1.85 -21.78
C LYS A 131 9.84 -2.13 -20.62
N GLY A 132 8.52 -2.02 -20.84
CA GLY A 132 7.48 -2.32 -19.83
C GLY A 132 7.38 -3.81 -19.56
N ASP A 133 7.51 -4.66 -20.57
CA ASP A 133 7.38 -6.12 -20.42
C ASP A 133 8.51 -6.73 -19.58
N LYS A 134 9.77 -6.33 -19.84
CA LYS A 134 10.91 -6.80 -19.05
C LYS A 134 10.85 -6.37 -17.57
N LYS A 135 10.27 -5.20 -17.29
CA LYS A 135 10.13 -4.69 -15.95
C LYS A 135 8.98 -5.38 -15.21
N ALA A 136 7.90 -5.73 -15.92
CA ALA A 136 6.80 -6.53 -15.37
C ALA A 136 7.27 -7.94 -14.99
N ASP A 137 8.01 -8.63 -15.85
CA ASP A 137 8.55 -9.97 -15.57
C ASP A 137 9.50 -9.99 -14.36
N SER A 138 10.32 -8.93 -14.19
CA SER A 138 11.20 -8.81 -13.03
C SER A 138 10.44 -8.54 -11.72
N ILE A 139 9.28 -7.88 -11.80
CA ILE A 139 8.42 -7.61 -10.65
C ILE A 139 7.66 -8.87 -10.26
N ASP A 140 7.14 -9.62 -11.23
CA ASP A 140 6.45 -10.89 -10.97
C ASP A 140 7.41 -11.89 -10.29
N SER A 141 8.66 -11.99 -10.74
CA SER A 141 9.66 -12.84 -10.08
C SER A 141 9.97 -12.39 -8.65
N THR A 142 10.04 -11.08 -8.42
CA THR A 142 10.27 -10.52 -7.09
C THR A 142 9.09 -10.77 -6.15
N ILE A 143 7.88 -10.68 -6.66
CA ILE A 143 6.65 -11.01 -5.91
C ILE A 143 6.64 -12.48 -5.54
N ASP A 144 6.94 -13.38 -6.47
CA ASP A 144 7.00 -14.83 -6.23
C ASP A 144 8.09 -15.18 -5.20
N GLU A 145 9.23 -14.51 -5.24
CA GLU A 145 10.28 -14.67 -4.23
C GLU A 145 9.81 -14.19 -2.85
N MET A 146 9.18 -13.01 -2.77
CA MET A 146 8.63 -12.49 -1.52
C MET A 146 7.52 -13.38 -0.95
N TRP A 147 6.65 -13.94 -1.79
CA TRP A 147 5.65 -14.91 -1.36
C TRP A 147 6.26 -16.19 -0.86
N ARG A 148 7.33 -16.66 -1.50
CA ARG A 148 8.09 -17.82 -1.08
C ARG A 148 8.73 -17.58 0.28
N ASP A 149 9.42 -16.46 0.44
CA ASP A 149 10.08 -16.10 1.70
C ASP A 149 9.06 -15.92 2.83
N MET A 150 7.90 -15.34 2.53
CA MET A 150 6.81 -15.21 3.49
C MET A 150 6.24 -16.57 3.90
N ARG A 151 6.05 -17.50 2.97
CA ARG A 151 5.60 -18.86 3.29
C ARG A 151 6.64 -19.63 4.13
N TRP A 152 7.91 -19.46 3.86
CA TRP A 152 8.99 -20.09 4.63
C TRP A 152 9.12 -19.51 6.04
N SER A 153 8.95 -18.20 6.21
CA SER A 153 8.96 -17.55 7.53
C SER A 153 7.71 -17.81 8.36
N VAL A 154 6.67 -18.37 7.75
CA VAL A 154 5.35 -18.67 8.33
C VAL A 154 5.17 -20.16 8.63
N ALA A 155 5.98 -21.00 8.02
CA ALA A 155 6.01 -22.43 8.33
C ALA A 155 6.70 -22.68 9.66
#